data_fbe451857ce09d1f8e72c6bec8ddf0b3
#
_entry.id   fbe451857ce09d1f8e72c6bec8ddf0b3
#
_cell.length_a   1.000
_cell.length_b   1.000
_cell.length_c   1.000
_cell.angle_alpha   90.00
_cell.angle_beta   90.00
_cell.angle_gamma   90.00
#
_symmetry.space_group_name_H-M   'P 1'
#
loop_
_entity.id
_entity.type
_entity.pdbx_description
1 polymer ?
#
loop_
_entity_poly.entity_id
_entity_poly.type
_entity_poly.pdbx_seq_one_letter_code
_entity_poly.pdbx_strand_id
1 'polypeptide(L)'
;RVGRPTCFVVQGTTQDESGETVYLLSRAAAQRACREQYLDQLENGSVIPCTVTHIENFGAFCDVGCGISALLPIDCLSVSRIASPADRVTVGQQLLCAIKNRDEQDRIVLTLRELLGTWSENAACFAAGETVVGIVRSVEDYGVFIEIAPNLAGLAEPDTALHPGQTVSVYIKSILPDKMKIKLVVVNKNLNQKMRFEPHYFVTRGRLDRWIYST
;
A
#
# COMPACT_ATOMS: atom_id res chain seq x y z
N ARG A 1 12.18 5.51 20.30
CA ARG A 1 13.07 5.77 19.15
C ARG A 1 13.31 7.28 19.08
N VAL A 2 14.52 7.71 19.35
CA VAL A 2 14.94 9.12 19.32
C VAL A 2 14.75 9.69 17.90
N GLY A 3 14.30 10.96 17.79
CA GLY A 3 14.16 11.66 16.50
C GLY A 3 12.83 11.43 15.76
N ARG A 4 11.86 10.72 16.34
CA ARG A 4 10.52 10.62 15.75
C ARG A 4 9.52 11.52 16.47
N PRO A 5 8.64 12.25 15.73
CA PRO A 5 7.56 13.01 16.35
C PRO A 5 6.62 12.07 17.10
N THR A 6 6.10 12.50 18.22
CA THR A 6 5.14 11.75 19.02
C THR A 6 4.07 12.69 19.58
N CYS A 7 2.85 12.17 19.73
CA CYS A 7 1.73 12.87 20.34
C CYS A 7 1.69 12.57 21.84
N PHE A 8 1.37 13.57 22.65
CA PHE A 8 1.15 13.42 24.08
C PHE A 8 0.13 14.45 24.59
N VAL A 9 -0.45 14.15 25.72
CA VAL A 9 -1.32 15.08 26.48
C VAL A 9 -0.52 15.53 27.71
N VAL A 10 -0.55 16.82 28.00
CA VAL A 10 -0.04 17.37 29.26
C VAL A 10 -1.07 17.06 30.34
N GLN A 11 -0.72 16.20 31.29
CA GLN A 11 -1.61 15.81 32.40
C GLN A 11 -1.50 16.74 33.60
N GLY A 12 -0.42 17.47 33.71
CA GLY A 12 -0.16 18.39 34.80
C GLY A 12 1.27 18.91 34.81
N THR A 13 1.60 19.67 35.81
CA THR A 13 2.94 20.19 36.07
C THR A 13 3.38 19.82 37.47
N THR A 14 4.68 19.65 37.65
CA THR A 14 5.35 19.48 38.94
C THR A 14 6.62 20.35 38.96
N GLN A 15 7.26 20.49 40.11
CA GLN A 15 8.60 21.12 40.20
C GLN A 15 9.63 20.03 40.37
N ASP A 16 10.79 20.20 39.73
CA ASP A 16 11.93 19.35 39.94
C ASP A 16 12.73 19.77 41.20
N GLU A 17 13.82 19.11 41.50
CA GLU A 17 14.69 19.38 42.64
C GLU A 17 15.34 20.78 42.61
N SER A 18 15.39 21.42 41.42
CA SER A 18 15.91 22.77 41.20
C SER A 18 14.81 23.84 41.28
N GLY A 19 13.53 23.43 41.43
CA GLY A 19 12.36 24.33 41.46
C GLY A 19 11.88 24.74 40.08
N GLU A 20 12.39 24.10 39.00
CA GLU A 20 11.91 24.34 37.64
C GLU A 20 10.62 23.58 37.37
N THR A 21 9.73 24.18 36.55
CA THR A 21 8.46 23.56 36.15
C THR A 21 8.70 22.43 35.17
N VAL A 22 8.29 21.22 35.52
CA VAL A 22 8.33 20.02 34.68
C VAL A 22 6.91 19.64 34.28
N TYR A 23 6.71 19.37 32.99
CA TYR A 23 5.42 18.93 32.45
C TYR A 23 5.30 17.41 32.50
N LEU A 24 4.20 16.92 33.06
CA LEU A 24 3.84 15.50 33.04
C LEU A 24 3.15 15.16 31.75
N LEU A 25 3.81 14.37 30.88
CA LEU A 25 3.35 14.03 29.55
C LEU A 25 2.82 12.59 29.52
N SER A 26 1.66 12.38 28.90
CA SER A 26 1.07 11.05 28.72
C SER A 26 0.82 10.75 27.25
N ARG A 27 1.60 9.83 26.69
CA ARG A 27 1.34 9.27 25.37
C ARG A 27 0.11 8.37 25.37
N ALA A 28 -0.09 7.58 26.43
CA ALA A 28 -1.27 6.71 26.57
C ALA A 28 -2.59 7.50 26.57
N ALA A 29 -2.60 8.68 27.22
CA ALA A 29 -3.79 9.55 27.18
C ALA A 29 -4.04 10.10 25.77
N ALA A 30 -3.01 10.49 25.02
CA ALA A 30 -3.14 10.92 23.63
C ALA A 30 -3.68 9.81 22.72
N GLN A 31 -3.18 8.59 22.88
CA GLN A 31 -3.64 7.43 22.13
C GLN A 31 -5.10 7.06 22.44
N ARG A 32 -5.49 7.13 23.71
CA ARG A 32 -6.88 6.91 24.13
C ARG A 32 -7.81 7.96 23.51
N ALA A 33 -7.48 9.24 23.62
CA ALA A 33 -8.25 10.31 23.01
C ALA A 33 -8.37 10.14 21.47
N CYS A 34 -7.28 9.75 20.81
CA CYS A 34 -7.29 9.49 19.36
C CYS A 34 -8.21 8.31 19.00
N ARG A 35 -8.24 7.22 19.79
CA ARG A 35 -9.20 6.13 19.60
C ARG A 35 -10.63 6.63 19.76
N GLU A 36 -10.98 7.16 20.91
CA GLU A 36 -12.35 7.56 21.27
C GLU A 36 -12.92 8.63 20.33
N GLN A 37 -12.11 9.62 19.95
CA GLN A 37 -12.57 10.78 19.16
C GLN A 37 -12.45 10.59 17.65
N TYR A 38 -11.65 9.64 17.19
CA TYR A 38 -11.39 9.45 15.77
C TYR A 38 -11.57 8.00 15.32
N LEU A 39 -10.72 7.07 15.79
CA LEU A 39 -10.69 5.73 15.21
C LEU A 39 -11.94 4.90 15.49
N ASP A 40 -12.56 5.06 16.68
CA ASP A 40 -13.76 4.31 17.07
C ASP A 40 -15.03 4.80 16.37
N GLN A 41 -14.96 6.00 15.74
CA GLN A 41 -16.03 6.53 14.89
C GLN A 41 -15.95 6.00 13.44
N LEU A 42 -14.88 5.31 13.09
CA LEU A 42 -14.65 4.81 11.74
C LEU A 42 -15.15 3.39 11.59
N GLU A 43 -15.80 3.13 10.47
CA GLU A 43 -16.31 1.81 10.09
C GLU A 43 -15.39 1.12 9.08
N ASN A 44 -15.61 -0.17 8.86
CA ASN A 44 -14.96 -0.90 7.78
C ASN A 44 -15.24 -0.22 6.43
N GLY A 45 -14.21 -0.04 5.63
CA GLY A 45 -14.25 0.72 4.38
C GLY A 45 -13.87 2.19 4.51
N SER A 46 -13.82 2.77 5.71
CA SER A 46 -13.39 4.17 5.90
C SER A 46 -11.98 4.39 5.39
N VAL A 47 -11.80 5.37 4.51
CA VAL A 47 -10.50 5.75 3.93
C VAL A 47 -9.79 6.70 4.88
N ILE A 48 -8.60 6.33 5.32
CA ILE A 48 -7.80 7.08 6.29
C ILE A 48 -6.36 7.27 5.82
N PRO A 49 -5.70 8.36 6.18
CA PRO A 49 -4.27 8.51 6.01
C PRO A 49 -3.52 7.65 7.02
N CYS A 50 -2.40 7.10 6.61
CA CYS A 50 -1.49 6.39 7.49
C CYS A 50 -0.03 6.59 7.07
N THR A 51 0.90 6.33 7.98
CA THR A 51 2.35 6.41 7.70
C THR A 51 2.99 5.06 7.98
N VAL A 52 3.70 4.52 7.01
CA VAL A 52 4.44 3.25 7.17
C VAL A 52 5.54 3.43 8.22
N THR A 53 5.50 2.66 9.28
CA THR A 53 6.47 2.73 10.39
C THR A 53 7.47 1.59 10.41
N HIS A 54 7.06 0.42 9.91
CA HIS A 54 7.88 -0.78 9.89
C HIS A 54 7.38 -1.73 8.80
N ILE A 55 8.30 -2.55 8.25
CA ILE A 55 8.00 -3.52 7.21
C ILE A 55 8.50 -4.89 7.67
N GLU A 56 7.60 -5.89 7.61
CA GLU A 56 7.86 -7.31 7.83
C GLU A 56 7.53 -8.11 6.57
N ASN A 57 7.90 -9.37 6.51
CA ASN A 57 7.64 -10.20 5.33
C ASN A 57 6.15 -10.40 5.02
N PHE A 58 5.31 -10.40 6.06
CA PHE A 58 3.86 -10.60 5.95
C PHE A 58 3.06 -9.31 5.75
N GLY A 59 3.67 -8.13 5.85
CA GLY A 59 2.98 -6.87 5.70
C GLY A 59 3.76 -5.66 6.23
N ALA A 60 3.11 -4.51 6.22
CA ALA A 60 3.63 -3.27 6.75
C ALA A 60 2.82 -2.81 7.97
N PHE A 61 3.49 -2.29 8.98
CA PHE A 61 2.86 -1.60 10.11
C PHE A 61 2.76 -0.12 9.78
N CYS A 62 1.57 0.44 9.98
CA CYS A 62 1.26 1.83 9.69
C CYS A 62 0.78 2.54 10.95
N ASP A 63 1.23 3.76 11.16
CA ASP A 63 0.68 4.69 12.17
C ASP A 63 -0.59 5.33 11.57
N VAL A 64 -1.72 5.10 12.22
CA VAL A 64 -3.03 5.64 11.84
C VAL A 64 -3.46 6.83 12.70
N GLY A 65 -2.58 7.33 13.53
CA GLY A 65 -2.75 8.48 14.40
C GLY A 65 -2.15 8.25 15.78
N CYS A 66 -1.48 9.26 16.30
CA CYS A 66 -0.87 9.29 17.65
C CYS A 66 0.04 8.08 17.98
N GLY A 67 0.63 7.44 16.98
CA GLY A 67 1.45 6.24 17.14
C GLY A 67 0.63 4.97 17.40
N ILE A 68 -0.66 4.95 17.03
CA ILE A 68 -1.49 3.75 17.03
C ILE A 68 -1.14 2.95 15.78
N SER A 69 -0.73 1.70 16.00
CA SER A 69 -0.27 0.82 14.93
C SER A 69 -1.43 0.02 14.33
N ALA A 70 -1.51 0.01 13.00
CA ALA A 70 -2.38 -0.84 12.21
C ALA A 70 -1.54 -1.75 11.29
N LEU A 71 -2.08 -2.90 10.90
CA LEU A 71 -1.43 -3.83 9.98
C LEU A 71 -1.98 -3.65 8.56
N LEU A 72 -1.09 -3.50 7.60
CA LEU A 72 -1.37 -3.57 6.17
C LEU A 72 -0.74 -4.86 5.63
N PRO A 73 -1.51 -5.97 5.51
CA PRO A 73 -1.00 -7.27 5.05
C PRO A 73 -0.46 -7.21 3.62
N ILE A 74 0.47 -8.10 3.28
CA ILE A 74 1.09 -8.15 1.95
C ILE A 74 0.08 -8.37 0.84
N ASP A 75 -0.93 -9.20 1.06
CA ASP A 75 -2.02 -9.49 0.13
C ASP A 75 -3.01 -8.32 -0.02
N CYS A 76 -2.99 -7.36 0.91
CA CYS A 76 -3.81 -6.15 0.87
C CYS A 76 -3.09 -4.94 0.25
N LEU A 77 -1.83 -5.07 -0.17
CA LEU A 77 -1.06 -3.97 -0.78
C LEU A 77 -1.43 -3.74 -2.25
N SER A 78 -1.63 -4.81 -3.01
CA SER A 78 -2.00 -4.76 -4.44
C SER A 78 -2.56 -6.11 -4.90
N VAL A 79 -3.18 -6.12 -6.08
CA VAL A 79 -3.65 -7.35 -6.73
C VAL A 79 -2.47 -8.14 -7.30
N SER A 80 -1.51 -7.46 -7.90
CA SER A 80 -0.28 -8.08 -8.38
C SER A 80 0.52 -8.65 -7.21
N ARG A 81 0.90 -9.93 -7.30
CA ARG A 81 1.72 -10.60 -6.29
C ARG A 81 3.09 -9.96 -6.19
N ILE A 82 3.53 -9.73 -4.98
CA ILE A 82 4.85 -9.19 -4.64
C ILE A 82 5.58 -10.15 -3.71
N ALA A 83 6.90 -10.20 -3.81
CA ALA A 83 7.72 -11.07 -2.96
C ALA A 83 7.90 -10.48 -1.55
N SER A 84 7.89 -9.15 -1.45
CA SER A 84 8.04 -8.43 -0.19
C SER A 84 7.19 -7.16 -0.18
N PRO A 85 6.62 -6.76 0.96
CA PRO A 85 5.97 -5.45 1.07
C PRO A 85 6.89 -4.28 0.71
N ALA A 86 8.21 -4.45 0.89
CA ALA A 86 9.22 -3.47 0.48
C ALA A 86 9.28 -3.22 -1.04
N ASP A 87 8.71 -4.12 -1.84
CA ASP A 87 8.54 -3.90 -3.29
C ASP A 87 7.47 -2.84 -3.61
N ARG A 88 6.60 -2.55 -2.64
CA ARG A 88 5.47 -1.65 -2.81
C ARG A 88 5.56 -0.38 -1.98
N VAL A 89 6.02 -0.48 -0.74
CA VAL A 89 6.03 0.62 0.22
C VAL A 89 7.38 0.79 0.90
N THR A 90 7.63 1.99 1.46
CA THR A 90 8.84 2.31 2.23
C THR A 90 8.49 2.83 3.60
N VAL A 91 9.39 2.63 4.57
CA VAL A 91 9.26 3.23 5.89
C VAL A 91 9.29 4.76 5.79
N GLY A 92 8.32 5.42 6.42
CA GLY A 92 8.11 6.87 6.36
C GLY A 92 7.16 7.32 5.25
N GLN A 93 6.77 6.42 4.31
CA GLN A 93 5.83 6.75 3.26
C GLN A 93 4.44 7.02 3.84
N GLN A 94 3.82 8.10 3.38
CA GLN A 94 2.41 8.42 3.66
C GLN A 94 1.53 7.73 2.62
N LEU A 95 0.48 7.08 3.08
CA LEU A 95 -0.47 6.34 2.25
C LEU A 95 -1.90 6.70 2.65
N LEU A 96 -2.82 6.51 1.72
CA LEU A 96 -4.24 6.33 2.01
C LEU A 96 -4.52 4.83 2.03
N CYS A 97 -5.23 4.37 3.05
CA CYS A 97 -5.69 2.99 3.17
C CYS A 97 -7.15 2.97 3.61
N ALA A 98 -7.88 1.91 3.29
CA ALA A 98 -9.18 1.67 3.89
C ALA A 98 -9.05 0.72 5.08
N ILE A 99 -9.90 0.90 6.09
CA ILE A 99 -10.04 -0.06 7.19
C ILE A 99 -10.72 -1.30 6.64
N LYS A 100 -9.99 -2.42 6.62
CA LYS A 100 -10.55 -3.71 6.16
C LYS A 100 -11.44 -4.32 7.23
N ASN A 101 -10.90 -4.48 8.43
CA ASN A 101 -11.60 -4.99 9.61
C ASN A 101 -10.80 -4.65 10.87
N ARG A 102 -11.35 -5.05 12.01
CA ARG A 102 -10.64 -5.14 13.29
C ARG A 102 -10.50 -6.60 13.67
N ASP A 103 -9.36 -6.98 14.21
CA ASP A 103 -9.14 -8.34 14.69
C ASP A 103 -9.74 -8.56 16.10
N GLU A 104 -9.58 -9.78 16.63
CA GLU A 104 -10.10 -10.16 17.95
C GLU A 104 -9.53 -9.32 19.11
N GLN A 105 -8.39 -8.67 18.91
CA GLN A 105 -7.75 -7.75 19.86
C GLN A 105 -8.03 -6.28 19.55
N ASP A 106 -9.04 -6.00 18.71
CA ASP A 106 -9.41 -4.64 18.26
C ASP A 106 -8.27 -3.90 17.54
N ARG A 107 -7.34 -4.64 16.92
CA ARG A 107 -6.28 -4.04 16.08
C ARG A 107 -6.80 -3.83 14.67
N ILE A 108 -6.52 -2.65 14.12
CA ILE A 108 -6.98 -2.26 12.79
C ILE A 108 -6.15 -3.00 11.73
N VAL A 109 -6.85 -3.63 10.80
CA VAL A 109 -6.29 -4.21 9.58
C VAL A 109 -6.67 -3.31 8.40
N LEU A 110 -5.66 -2.93 7.61
CA LEU A 110 -5.79 -2.01 6.49
C LEU A 110 -5.79 -2.74 5.14
N THR A 111 -6.33 -2.08 4.12
CA THR A 111 -6.16 -2.47 2.72
C THR A 111 -5.84 -1.24 1.87
N LEU A 112 -4.86 -1.38 0.99
CA LEU A 112 -4.48 -0.40 -0.02
C LEU A 112 -5.10 -0.77 -1.38
N ARG A 113 -5.09 -2.06 -1.74
CA ARG A 113 -5.47 -2.56 -3.07
C ARG A 113 -6.88 -2.16 -3.50
N GLU A 114 -7.83 -2.03 -2.56
CA GLU A 114 -9.18 -1.59 -2.86
C GLU A 114 -9.24 -0.13 -3.37
N LEU A 115 -8.29 0.71 -2.93
CA LEU A 115 -8.20 2.11 -3.34
C LEU A 115 -7.51 2.30 -4.69
N LEU A 116 -6.79 1.29 -5.18
CA LEU A 116 -6.00 1.33 -6.41
C LEU A 116 -6.82 0.96 -7.66
N GLY A 117 -8.14 0.92 -7.54
CA GLY A 117 -9.07 0.70 -8.64
C GLY A 117 -9.19 -0.75 -9.10
N THR A 118 -10.23 -0.99 -9.89
CA THR A 118 -10.52 -2.25 -10.55
C THR A 118 -9.56 -2.51 -11.72
N TRP A 119 -9.58 -3.72 -12.24
CA TRP A 119 -8.88 -4.05 -13.49
C TRP A 119 -9.29 -3.10 -14.64
N SER A 120 -10.59 -2.87 -14.82
CA SER A 120 -11.13 -2.03 -15.89
C SER A 120 -10.72 -0.57 -15.77
N GLU A 121 -10.76 0.00 -14.55
CA GLU A 121 -10.31 1.37 -14.29
C GLU A 121 -8.82 1.53 -14.58
N ASN A 122 -7.99 0.59 -14.12
CA ASN A 122 -6.55 0.62 -14.41
C ASN A 122 -6.28 0.40 -15.90
N ALA A 123 -6.97 -0.54 -16.57
CA ALA A 123 -6.78 -0.80 -17.99
C ALA A 123 -7.18 0.40 -18.87
N ALA A 124 -8.16 1.20 -18.44
CA ALA A 124 -8.56 2.43 -19.14
C ALA A 124 -7.49 3.53 -19.13
N CYS A 125 -6.48 3.43 -18.26
CA CYS A 125 -5.34 4.35 -18.24
C CYS A 125 -4.29 4.04 -19.32
N PHE A 126 -4.46 2.97 -20.10
CA PHE A 126 -3.51 2.51 -21.12
C PHE A 126 -4.20 2.31 -22.45
N ALA A 127 -3.44 2.44 -23.55
CA ALA A 127 -3.89 2.12 -24.88
C ALA A 127 -3.04 1.04 -25.55
N ALA A 128 -3.66 0.24 -26.44
CA ALA A 128 -2.90 -0.63 -27.32
C ALA A 128 -2.01 0.22 -28.25
N GLY A 129 -0.77 -0.20 -28.45
CA GLY A 129 0.21 0.56 -29.20
C GLY A 129 1.20 1.35 -28.34
N GLU A 130 0.95 1.50 -27.04
CA GLU A 130 1.84 2.19 -26.11
C GLU A 130 3.00 1.31 -25.66
N THR A 131 4.12 1.96 -25.37
CA THR A 131 5.27 1.34 -24.71
C THR A 131 5.38 1.90 -23.31
N VAL A 132 5.33 1.01 -22.32
CA VAL A 132 5.34 1.37 -20.90
C VAL A 132 6.41 0.58 -20.14
N VAL A 133 6.74 1.04 -18.96
CA VAL A 133 7.61 0.30 -18.05
C VAL A 133 6.78 -0.70 -17.25
N GLY A 134 7.32 -1.91 -17.06
CA GLY A 134 6.71 -2.94 -16.24
C GLY A 134 7.72 -3.63 -15.33
N ILE A 135 7.21 -4.37 -14.37
CA ILE A 135 8.00 -5.18 -13.44
C ILE A 135 7.60 -6.64 -13.62
N VAL A 136 8.56 -7.50 -13.91
CA VAL A 136 8.35 -8.96 -14.00
C VAL A 136 7.93 -9.48 -12.63
N ARG A 137 6.79 -10.16 -12.57
CA ARG A 137 6.26 -10.76 -11.32
C ARG A 137 6.43 -12.25 -11.24
N SER A 138 6.20 -12.96 -12.36
CA SER A 138 6.54 -14.38 -12.47
C SER A 138 6.92 -14.76 -13.89
N VAL A 139 7.71 -15.81 -14.00
CA VAL A 139 8.12 -16.42 -15.28
C VAL A 139 7.59 -17.85 -15.25
N GLU A 140 6.65 -18.15 -16.16
CA GLU A 140 6.00 -19.44 -16.29
C GLU A 140 6.32 -20.04 -17.66
N ASP A 141 6.14 -21.34 -17.83
CA ASP A 141 6.42 -22.04 -19.12
C ASP A 141 5.57 -21.49 -20.28
N TYR A 142 4.39 -20.95 -19.98
CA TYR A 142 3.45 -20.39 -20.97
C TYR A 142 3.54 -18.88 -21.15
N GLY A 143 4.36 -18.19 -20.38
CA GLY A 143 4.55 -16.75 -20.51
C GLY A 143 5.06 -16.05 -19.26
N VAL A 144 5.31 -14.76 -19.40
CA VAL A 144 5.85 -13.91 -18.34
C VAL A 144 4.78 -12.93 -17.90
N PHE A 145 4.43 -12.94 -16.60
CA PHE A 145 3.53 -11.95 -16.01
C PHE A 145 4.31 -10.68 -15.67
N ILE A 146 3.89 -9.58 -16.27
CA ILE A 146 4.51 -8.28 -16.11
C ILE A 146 3.47 -7.30 -15.59
N GLU A 147 3.73 -6.73 -14.42
CA GLU A 147 2.93 -5.70 -13.82
C GLU A 147 3.22 -4.35 -14.50
N ILE A 148 2.18 -3.66 -14.94
CA ILE A 148 2.25 -2.31 -15.52
C ILE A 148 1.59 -1.26 -14.61
N ALA A 149 0.78 -1.71 -13.65
CA ALA A 149 0.27 -0.93 -12.51
C ALA A 149 -0.01 -1.88 -11.33
N PRO A 150 -0.09 -1.40 -10.08
CA PRO A 150 -0.25 -2.25 -8.89
C PRO A 150 -1.40 -3.25 -8.94
N ASN A 151 -2.51 -2.87 -9.59
CA ASN A 151 -3.67 -3.73 -9.78
C ASN A 151 -3.83 -4.23 -11.22
N LEU A 152 -2.78 -4.11 -12.05
CA LEU A 152 -2.84 -4.46 -13.45
C LEU A 152 -1.56 -5.16 -13.92
N ALA A 153 -1.70 -6.40 -14.37
CA ALA A 153 -0.63 -7.15 -15.00
C ALA A 153 -1.06 -7.66 -16.38
N GLY A 154 -0.11 -7.74 -17.28
CA GLY A 154 -0.27 -8.35 -18.58
C GLY A 154 0.62 -9.59 -18.74
N LEU A 155 0.40 -10.34 -19.81
CA LEU A 155 1.14 -11.54 -20.16
C LEU A 155 1.95 -11.30 -21.43
N ALA A 156 3.26 -11.53 -21.34
CA ALA A 156 4.20 -11.58 -22.46
C ALA A 156 4.50 -13.03 -22.83
N GLU A 157 5.11 -13.24 -24.00
CA GLU A 157 5.59 -14.55 -24.46
C GLU A 157 6.66 -15.12 -23.49
N PRO A 158 6.81 -16.45 -23.43
CA PRO A 158 7.81 -17.09 -22.58
C PRO A 158 9.22 -16.57 -22.87
N ASP A 159 9.95 -16.24 -21.82
CA ASP A 159 11.32 -15.74 -21.90
C ASP A 159 12.10 -16.10 -20.64
N THR A 160 12.94 -17.11 -20.75
CA THR A 160 13.74 -17.64 -19.62
C THR A 160 14.91 -16.73 -19.20
N ALA A 161 15.19 -15.67 -19.97
CA ALA A 161 16.20 -14.69 -19.61
C ALA A 161 15.67 -13.62 -18.63
N LEU A 162 14.36 -13.59 -18.40
CA LEU A 162 13.73 -12.69 -17.45
C LEU A 162 13.62 -13.34 -16.08
N HIS A 163 13.61 -12.51 -15.03
CA HIS A 163 13.45 -12.97 -13.64
C HIS A 163 12.57 -12.04 -12.82
N PRO A 164 11.87 -12.55 -11.79
CA PRO A 164 11.01 -11.75 -10.94
C PRO A 164 11.73 -10.55 -10.31
N GLY A 165 11.06 -9.39 -10.28
CA GLY A 165 11.59 -8.13 -9.80
C GLY A 165 12.34 -7.30 -10.84
N GLN A 166 12.63 -7.85 -12.01
CA GLN A 166 13.29 -7.14 -13.10
C GLN A 166 12.38 -6.08 -13.70
N THR A 167 12.94 -4.88 -13.93
CA THR A 167 12.26 -3.80 -14.63
C THR A 167 12.50 -3.93 -16.14
N VAL A 168 11.42 -3.89 -16.92
CA VAL A 168 11.46 -4.06 -18.38
C VAL A 168 10.62 -2.99 -19.06
N SER A 169 10.90 -2.71 -20.34
CA SER A 169 10.01 -1.93 -21.19
C SER A 169 9.16 -2.90 -22.01
N VAL A 170 7.85 -2.68 -22.02
CA VAL A 170 6.89 -3.52 -22.70
C VAL A 170 5.98 -2.70 -23.62
N TYR A 171 5.73 -3.27 -24.80
CA TYR A 171 4.74 -2.75 -25.74
C TYR A 171 3.39 -3.43 -25.49
N ILE A 172 2.34 -2.66 -25.38
CA ILE A 172 0.96 -3.15 -25.19
C ILE A 172 0.41 -3.55 -26.55
N LYS A 173 0.43 -4.85 -26.83
CA LYS A 173 -0.05 -5.39 -28.11
C LYS A 173 -1.58 -5.34 -28.22
N SER A 174 -2.27 -5.68 -27.15
CA SER A 174 -3.75 -5.61 -27.09
C SER A 174 -4.25 -5.60 -25.65
N ILE A 175 -5.36 -4.93 -25.44
CA ILE A 175 -6.15 -4.95 -24.20
C ILE A 175 -7.48 -5.64 -24.54
N LEU A 176 -7.85 -6.67 -23.79
CA LEU A 176 -9.02 -7.50 -23.99
C LEU A 176 -9.93 -7.41 -22.75
N PRO A 177 -10.81 -6.40 -22.64
CA PRO A 177 -11.61 -6.14 -21.46
C PRO A 177 -12.51 -7.31 -21.06
N ASP A 178 -13.18 -7.94 -22.01
CA ASP A 178 -14.09 -9.06 -21.77
C ASP A 178 -13.41 -10.28 -21.12
N LYS A 179 -12.10 -10.40 -21.31
CA LYS A 179 -11.27 -11.49 -20.76
C LYS A 179 -10.39 -11.03 -19.61
N MET A 180 -10.43 -9.75 -19.25
CA MET A 180 -9.52 -9.10 -18.29
C MET A 180 -8.05 -9.45 -18.58
N LYS A 181 -7.63 -9.37 -19.86
CA LYS A 181 -6.28 -9.75 -20.32
C LYS A 181 -5.61 -8.62 -21.08
N ILE A 182 -4.32 -8.45 -20.81
CA ILE A 182 -3.43 -7.57 -21.57
C ILE A 182 -2.31 -8.44 -22.17
N LYS A 183 -2.12 -8.34 -23.48
CA LYS A 183 -1.00 -8.97 -24.17
C LYS A 183 0.13 -7.98 -24.30
N LEU A 184 1.30 -8.36 -23.82
CA LEU A 184 2.51 -7.56 -23.82
C LEU A 184 3.59 -8.17 -24.72
N VAL A 185 4.47 -7.32 -25.21
CA VAL A 185 5.72 -7.71 -25.89
C VAL A 185 6.86 -7.00 -25.19
N VAL A 186 7.86 -7.76 -24.72
CA VAL A 186 9.05 -7.17 -24.09
C VAL A 186 9.91 -6.54 -25.17
N VAL A 187 10.15 -5.23 -25.04
CA VAL A 187 10.93 -4.43 -26.00
C VAL A 187 12.37 -4.25 -25.51
N ASN A 188 12.54 -4.00 -24.20
CA ASN A 188 13.84 -3.81 -23.59
C ASN A 188 13.89 -4.52 -22.22
N LYS A 189 14.88 -5.41 -22.07
CA LYS A 189 15.11 -6.19 -20.85
C LYS A 189 16.11 -5.54 -19.89
N ASN A 190 16.87 -4.54 -20.35
CA ASN A 190 18.02 -3.99 -19.64
C ASN A 190 17.75 -2.57 -19.13
N LEU A 191 16.65 -2.38 -18.41
CA LEU A 191 16.43 -1.14 -17.68
C LEU A 191 17.18 -1.24 -16.35
N ASN A 192 18.34 -0.58 -16.26
CA ASN A 192 19.22 -0.57 -15.08
C ASN A 192 18.62 0.15 -13.85
N GLN A 193 17.34 0.47 -13.88
CA GLN A 193 16.65 1.20 -12.81
C GLN A 193 15.64 0.28 -12.11
N LYS A 194 15.83 0.05 -10.81
CA LYS A 194 14.80 -0.62 -10.00
C LYS A 194 13.63 0.35 -9.88
N MET A 195 12.54 0.01 -10.53
CA MET A 195 11.32 0.81 -10.49
C MET A 195 10.41 0.37 -9.34
N ARG A 196 9.67 1.33 -8.82
CA ARG A 196 8.56 1.11 -7.89
C ARG A 196 7.38 1.94 -8.39
N PHE A 197 6.21 1.33 -8.42
CA PHE A 197 5.00 2.07 -8.75
C PHE A 197 4.52 2.89 -7.56
N GLU A 198 4.33 4.18 -7.77
CA GLU A 198 3.60 5.02 -6.82
C GLU A 198 2.11 4.66 -6.86
N PRO A 199 1.41 4.69 -5.70
CA PRO A 199 -0.01 4.42 -5.66
C PRO A 199 -0.80 5.45 -6.45
N HIS A 200 -1.54 5.00 -7.46
CA HIS A 200 -2.56 5.80 -8.14
C HIS A 200 -3.92 5.48 -7.51
N TYR A 201 -4.49 6.44 -6.80
CA TYR A 201 -5.73 6.24 -6.05
C TYR A 201 -6.95 6.58 -6.89
N PHE A 202 -7.89 5.64 -7.00
CA PHE A 202 -9.22 5.86 -7.57
C PHE A 202 -10.23 6.25 -6.48
N VAL A 203 -9.96 5.89 -5.23
CA VAL A 203 -10.74 6.31 -4.06
C VAL A 203 -9.80 7.00 -3.09
N THR A 204 -10.10 8.28 -2.76
CA THR A 204 -9.21 9.12 -1.93
C THR A 204 -9.84 9.58 -0.62
N ARG A 205 -11.15 9.37 -0.43
CA ARG A 205 -11.89 9.83 0.75
C ARG A 205 -13.21 9.09 0.92
N GLY A 206 -13.82 9.24 2.08
CA GLY A 206 -15.12 8.66 2.38
C GLY A 206 -15.02 7.20 2.81
N ARG A 207 -15.95 6.39 2.36
CA ARG A 207 -16.04 4.98 2.67
C ARG A 207 -16.15 4.19 1.37
N LEU A 208 -15.58 3.00 1.33
CA LEU A 208 -15.75 2.08 0.21
C LEU A 208 -17.20 1.61 0.14
N ASP A 209 -17.84 1.83 -0.98
CA ASP A 209 -19.21 1.37 -1.25
C ASP A 209 -19.24 -0.12 -1.59
N ARG A 210 -18.14 -0.64 -2.12
CA ARG A 210 -18.03 -2.03 -2.58
C ARG A 210 -16.62 -2.57 -2.38
N TRP A 211 -16.56 -3.81 -1.89
CA TRP A 211 -15.35 -4.60 -1.80
C TRP A 211 -15.18 -5.44 -3.05
N ILE A 212 -14.02 -5.38 -3.68
CA ILE A 212 -13.74 -6.06 -4.97
C ILE A 212 -12.78 -7.22 -4.78
N TYR A 213 -11.80 -7.01 -3.92
CA TYR A 213 -10.69 -7.94 -3.72
C TYR A 213 -10.64 -8.55 -2.31
N SER A 214 -11.42 -8.01 -1.38
CA SER A 214 -11.45 -8.45 0.02
C SER A 214 -12.86 -8.92 0.37
N THR A 215 -13.11 -10.19 0.19
CA THR A 215 -14.32 -10.89 0.68
C THR A 215 -14.06 -11.46 2.06
#